data_dedf771469a4f53b94c4936487a2c0c1
#
_entry.id   dedf771469a4f53b94c4936487a2c0c1
#
_cell.length_a   1.000
_cell.length_b   1.000
_cell.length_c   1.000
_cell.angle_alpha   90.00
_cell.angle_beta   90.00
_cell.angle_gamma   90.00
#
_symmetry.space_group_name_H-M   'P 1'
#
loop_
_entity.id
_entity.type
_entity.pdbx_description
1 polymer ?
#
loop_
_entity_poly.entity_id
_entity_poly.type
_entity_poly.pdbx_seq_one_letter_code
_entity_poly.pdbx_strand_id
1 'polypeptide(L)'
;MRIFLSLALLFSFSVMAQESTEYKYEVESNKAEYYIGSYKEGKDLEDLTAWYGKFAEWADSKGSTFDKMSVAILTPYFSSDLSTHDVMWVTNTPGPLEQFTGLQEWVTDGLPKLGKSLPVINTQVLDTWQWVVSSPTTTEEGTLMYATYADCSLEDGYNMRQVYDMYKDFAGFAQSQGDTLGRKLIVVESGGQLDEGVDFVRLMYSSSVMERGTNAALYYDKIEGSEASNNLKGFSCSNASSYIGQSMRDYK
;
A
#
# COMPACT_ATOMS: atom_id res chain seq x y z
N MET A 1 -70.77 -11.64 38.74
CA MET A 1 -69.71 -12.55 38.37
C MET A 1 -69.08 -12.00 37.06
N ARG A 2 -68.01 -11.28 37.19
CA ARG A 2 -67.35 -10.66 36.05
C ARG A 2 -66.09 -11.50 35.72
N ILE A 3 -66.09 -12.09 34.53
CA ILE A 3 -65.01 -12.87 34.00
C ILE A 3 -64.04 -11.90 33.27
N PHE A 4 -62.81 -11.73 33.78
CA PHE A 4 -61.76 -11.02 33.10
C PHE A 4 -61.00 -12.00 32.15
N LEU A 5 -61.09 -11.73 30.86
CA LEU A 5 -60.35 -12.45 29.84
C LEU A 5 -59.00 -11.70 29.63
N SER A 6 -57.91 -12.28 30.14
CA SER A 6 -56.58 -11.74 29.92
C SER A 6 -56.03 -12.25 28.57
N LEU A 7 -55.87 -11.36 27.61
CA LEU A 7 -55.26 -11.63 26.30
C LEU A 7 -53.74 -11.48 26.43
N ALA A 8 -53.03 -12.57 26.46
CA ALA A 8 -51.56 -12.56 26.43
C ALA A 8 -51.06 -12.39 25.00
N LEU A 9 -50.52 -11.21 24.68
CA LEU A 9 -49.80 -10.96 23.43
C LEU A 9 -48.38 -11.58 23.51
N LEU A 10 -48.18 -12.66 22.81
CA LEU A 10 -46.88 -13.24 22.57
C LEU A 10 -46.15 -12.41 21.49
N PHE A 11 -45.24 -11.53 21.90
CA PHE A 11 -44.29 -10.88 21.00
C PHE A 11 -43.21 -11.91 20.67
N SER A 12 -43.27 -12.46 19.47
CA SER A 12 -42.15 -13.23 18.88
C SER A 12 -41.07 -12.27 18.46
N PHE A 13 -40.02 -12.13 19.26
CA PHE A 13 -38.77 -11.50 18.82
C PHE A 13 -38.08 -12.45 17.85
N SER A 14 -38.16 -12.14 16.55
CA SER A 14 -37.28 -12.74 15.57
C SER A 14 -35.87 -12.14 15.79
N VAL A 15 -35.04 -12.88 16.51
CA VAL A 15 -33.60 -12.60 16.52
C VAL A 15 -33.10 -12.92 15.13
N MET A 16 -32.89 -11.86 14.33
CA MET A 16 -32.09 -11.96 13.12
C MET A 16 -30.69 -12.33 13.61
N ALA A 17 -30.32 -13.58 13.47
CA ALA A 17 -28.93 -14.01 13.58
C ALA A 17 -28.18 -13.27 12.48
N GLN A 18 -27.43 -12.24 12.86
CA GLN A 18 -26.45 -11.64 12.00
C GLN A 18 -25.38 -12.73 11.79
N GLU A 19 -25.36 -13.34 10.60
CA GLU A 19 -24.26 -14.21 10.22
C GLU A 19 -22.98 -13.43 10.42
N SER A 20 -22.21 -13.78 11.43
CA SER A 20 -20.85 -13.30 11.57
C SER A 20 -20.08 -13.88 10.39
N THR A 21 -19.80 -13.07 9.40
CA THR A 21 -18.88 -13.43 8.30
C THR A 21 -17.53 -13.65 8.97
N GLU A 22 -17.19 -14.91 9.24
CA GLU A 22 -15.88 -15.26 9.77
C GLU A 22 -14.88 -15.10 8.63
N TYR A 23 -14.04 -14.06 8.72
CA TYR A 23 -12.98 -13.83 7.75
C TYR A 23 -11.83 -14.81 7.99
N LYS A 24 -11.23 -15.28 6.91
CA LYS A 24 -10.21 -16.33 6.93
C LYS A 24 -8.87 -15.87 7.50
N TYR A 25 -8.48 -14.63 7.21
CA TYR A 25 -7.21 -14.07 7.64
C TYR A 25 -7.40 -12.81 8.47
N GLU A 26 -6.57 -12.62 9.50
CA GLU A 26 -6.42 -11.32 10.13
C GLU A 26 -5.68 -10.37 9.16
N VAL A 27 -6.07 -9.09 9.15
CA VAL A 27 -5.41 -8.10 8.29
C VAL A 27 -4.05 -7.74 8.85
N GLU A 28 -3.02 -8.11 8.14
CA GLU A 28 -1.69 -7.55 8.33
C GLU A 28 -1.62 -6.19 7.66
N SER A 29 -1.30 -5.14 8.40
CA SER A 29 -1.26 -3.78 7.84
C SER A 29 -0.06 -2.99 8.33
N ASN A 30 0.33 -2.02 7.53
CA ASN A 30 1.31 -1.01 7.88
C ASN A 30 0.81 0.39 7.47
N LYS A 31 1.39 1.43 8.03
CA LYS A 31 1.19 2.81 7.59
C LYS A 31 2.19 3.14 6.48
N ALA A 32 1.75 3.98 5.54
CA ALA A 32 2.65 4.55 4.54
C ALA A 32 2.29 5.99 4.21
N GLU A 33 3.32 6.77 3.96
CA GLU A 33 3.20 8.14 3.45
C GLU A 33 3.77 8.18 2.03
N TYR A 34 3.03 8.82 1.13
CA TYR A 34 3.42 9.05 -0.25
C TYR A 34 3.64 10.54 -0.47
N TYR A 35 4.88 10.93 -0.74
CA TYR A 35 5.25 12.30 -1.10
C TYR A 35 5.45 12.35 -2.60
N ILE A 36 4.47 12.90 -3.31
CA ILE A 36 4.41 12.97 -4.78
C ILE A 36 4.74 14.40 -5.19
N GLY A 37 5.67 14.57 -6.14
CA GLY A 37 6.08 15.90 -6.52
C GLY A 37 6.99 15.98 -7.74
N SER A 38 7.42 17.19 -8.04
CA SER A 38 8.30 17.48 -9.16
C SER A 38 9.61 18.10 -8.67
N TYR A 39 10.68 17.89 -9.44
CA TYR A 39 11.96 18.50 -9.14
C TYR A 39 11.89 20.02 -9.26
N LYS A 40 12.61 20.73 -8.41
CA LYS A 40 12.85 22.15 -8.54
C LYS A 40 13.67 22.41 -9.82
N GLU A 41 13.61 23.63 -10.34
CA GLU A 41 14.38 24.03 -11.53
C GLU A 41 15.86 23.65 -11.41
N GLY A 42 16.38 22.93 -12.40
CA GLY A 42 17.76 22.44 -12.46
C GLY A 42 18.10 21.34 -11.46
N LYS A 43 17.09 20.66 -10.89
CA LYS A 43 17.24 19.53 -9.97
C LYS A 43 16.74 18.23 -10.62
N ASP A 44 17.24 17.10 -10.14
CA ASP A 44 16.94 15.78 -10.66
C ASP A 44 17.00 14.68 -9.56
N LEU A 45 16.95 13.43 -9.99
CA LEU A 45 17.04 12.26 -9.11
C LEU A 45 18.38 12.17 -8.38
N GLU A 46 19.47 12.60 -9.00
CA GLU A 46 20.79 12.57 -8.36
C GLU A 46 20.85 13.56 -7.20
N ASP A 47 20.30 14.77 -7.38
CA ASP A 47 20.15 15.76 -6.30
C ASP A 47 19.30 15.23 -5.14
N LEU A 48 18.19 14.51 -5.44
CA LEU A 48 17.33 13.93 -4.41
C LEU A 48 18.04 12.80 -3.67
N THR A 49 18.77 11.95 -4.38
CA THR A 49 19.58 10.88 -3.79
C THR A 49 20.67 11.45 -2.86
N ALA A 50 21.34 12.52 -3.28
CA ALA A 50 22.33 13.21 -2.45
C ALA A 50 21.69 13.89 -1.23
N TRP A 51 20.48 14.43 -1.38
CA TRP A 51 19.72 14.97 -0.25
C TRP A 51 19.26 13.87 0.71
N TYR A 52 18.84 12.71 0.19
CA TYR A 52 18.51 11.55 1.00
C TYR A 52 19.64 11.15 1.94
N GLY A 53 20.89 11.18 1.49
CA GLY A 53 22.05 10.90 2.34
C GLY A 53 22.07 11.78 3.60
N LYS A 54 21.77 13.08 3.46
CA LYS A 54 21.67 14.00 4.62
C LYS A 54 20.45 13.68 5.51
N PHE A 55 19.35 13.28 4.91
CA PHE A 55 18.16 12.83 5.65
C PHE A 55 18.48 11.55 6.45
N ALA A 56 19.14 10.58 5.85
CA ALA A 56 19.53 9.32 6.49
C ALA A 56 20.46 9.57 7.70
N GLU A 57 21.50 10.39 7.54
CA GLU A 57 22.38 10.80 8.62
C GLU A 57 21.62 11.49 9.78
N TRP A 58 20.68 12.37 9.43
CA TRP A 58 19.83 13.02 10.41
C TRP A 58 18.91 12.01 11.12
N ALA A 59 18.24 11.13 10.37
CA ALA A 59 17.36 10.10 10.92
C ALA A 59 18.10 9.15 11.86
N ASP A 60 19.30 8.70 11.47
CA ASP A 60 20.14 7.84 12.30
C ASP A 60 20.63 8.53 13.60
N SER A 61 20.77 9.86 13.57
CA SER A 61 21.09 10.64 14.77
C SER A 61 19.98 10.67 15.82
N LYS A 62 18.76 10.21 15.48
CA LYS A 62 17.57 10.20 16.36
C LYS A 62 17.40 8.90 17.17
N GLY A 63 18.44 8.11 17.26
CA GLY A 63 18.40 6.81 17.94
C GLY A 63 17.46 5.86 17.22
N SER A 64 16.60 5.16 17.95
CA SER A 64 15.70 4.14 17.40
C SER A 64 14.41 4.68 16.75
N THR A 65 14.22 6.00 16.69
CA THR A 65 12.96 6.59 16.19
C THR A 65 12.64 6.15 14.76
N PHE A 66 13.66 6.06 13.91
CA PHE A 66 13.52 5.69 12.50
C PHE A 66 13.99 4.27 12.15
N ASP A 67 14.28 3.43 13.15
CA ASP A 67 14.73 2.04 12.91
C ASP A 67 13.67 1.18 12.22
N LYS A 68 12.41 1.50 12.47
CA LYS A 68 11.24 0.81 11.88
C LYS A 68 10.62 1.60 10.71
N MET A 69 11.43 2.36 9.99
CA MET A 69 11.00 3.08 8.80
C MET A 69 11.74 2.54 7.59
N SER A 70 11.01 2.11 6.56
CA SER A 70 11.57 1.89 5.24
C SER A 70 11.26 3.06 4.31
N VAL A 71 12.14 3.28 3.33
CA VAL A 71 12.04 4.35 2.35
C VAL A 71 12.31 3.81 0.96
N ALA A 72 11.45 4.15 0.00
CA ALA A 72 11.69 3.96 -1.42
C ALA A 72 11.54 5.27 -2.17
N ILE A 73 12.38 5.49 -3.18
CA ILE A 73 12.25 6.59 -4.15
C ILE A 73 11.93 5.98 -5.50
N LEU A 74 10.81 6.38 -6.07
CA LEU A 74 10.23 5.81 -7.28
C LEU A 74 10.04 6.91 -8.33
N THR A 75 10.35 6.60 -9.59
CA THR A 75 10.15 7.48 -10.76
C THR A 75 9.12 6.85 -11.69
N PRO A 76 8.13 7.60 -12.21
CA PRO A 76 7.17 7.10 -13.18
C PRO A 76 7.86 6.53 -14.42
N TYR A 77 7.40 5.38 -14.91
CA TYR A 77 7.97 4.74 -16.09
C TYR A 77 6.91 4.39 -17.13
N PHE A 78 5.97 3.49 -16.82
CA PHE A 78 4.80 3.24 -17.66
C PHE A 78 3.60 3.96 -17.06
N SER A 79 3.23 5.09 -17.64
CA SER A 79 2.11 5.93 -17.21
C SER A 79 1.45 6.56 -18.44
N SER A 80 0.17 6.84 -18.33
CA SER A 80 -0.59 7.56 -19.37
C SER A 80 -0.13 9.03 -19.50
N ASP A 81 0.43 9.61 -18.42
CA ASP A 81 0.97 10.97 -18.40
C ASP A 81 2.18 11.05 -17.46
N LEU A 82 3.36 11.19 -18.06
CA LEU A 82 4.62 11.34 -17.33
C LEU A 82 4.87 12.77 -16.84
N SER A 83 4.00 13.73 -17.19
CA SER A 83 4.14 15.13 -16.78
C SER A 83 3.48 15.46 -15.45
N THR A 84 2.70 14.51 -14.86
CA THR A 84 1.95 14.74 -13.62
C THR A 84 2.87 14.93 -12.40
N HIS A 85 3.97 14.19 -12.35
CA HIS A 85 5.00 14.29 -11.32
C HIS A 85 6.28 13.59 -11.78
N ASP A 86 7.40 13.97 -11.21
CA ASP A 86 8.72 13.42 -11.56
C ASP A 86 9.11 12.28 -10.60
N VAL A 87 8.65 12.33 -9.37
CA VAL A 87 9.10 11.42 -8.29
C VAL A 87 8.02 11.19 -7.25
N MET A 88 8.06 10.01 -6.69
CA MET A 88 7.28 9.59 -5.53
C MET A 88 8.23 9.02 -4.47
N TRP A 89 8.29 9.66 -3.32
CA TRP A 89 8.97 9.14 -2.14
C TRP A 89 7.93 8.42 -1.29
N VAL A 90 8.21 7.19 -0.89
CA VAL A 90 7.33 6.37 -0.06
C VAL A 90 8.04 6.01 1.23
N THR A 91 7.45 6.35 2.37
CA THR A 91 7.85 5.82 3.68
C THR A 91 6.87 4.77 4.13
N ASN A 92 7.36 3.70 4.78
CA ASN A 92 6.51 2.74 5.46
C ASN A 92 6.94 2.61 6.92
N THR A 93 5.98 2.44 7.80
CA THR A 93 6.18 2.18 9.24
C THR A 93 5.20 1.10 9.70
N PRO A 94 5.52 0.32 10.75
CA PRO A 94 4.63 -0.75 11.23
C PRO A 94 3.24 -0.27 11.62
N GLY A 95 3.14 0.96 12.13
CA GLY A 95 1.87 1.50 12.58
C GLY A 95 1.91 3.01 12.84
N PRO A 96 0.78 3.58 13.30
CA PRO A 96 0.66 5.03 13.50
C PRO A 96 1.58 5.56 14.61
N LEU A 97 1.94 4.77 15.61
CA LEU A 97 2.83 5.24 16.66
C LEU A 97 4.22 5.58 16.09
N GLU A 98 4.81 4.68 15.33
CA GLU A 98 6.10 4.89 14.69
C GLU A 98 6.03 6.03 13.66
N GLN A 99 4.98 6.06 12.85
CA GLN A 99 4.76 7.13 11.86
C GLN A 99 4.73 8.51 12.53
N PHE A 100 3.82 8.71 13.48
CA PHE A 100 3.64 10.04 14.08
C PHE A 100 4.78 10.43 15.04
N THR A 101 5.49 9.47 15.62
CA THR A 101 6.73 9.75 16.35
C THR A 101 7.80 10.29 15.39
N GLY A 102 8.00 9.63 14.25
CA GLY A 102 8.93 10.10 13.22
C GLY A 102 8.53 11.46 12.64
N LEU A 103 7.23 11.65 12.36
CA LEU A 103 6.69 12.93 11.86
C LEU A 103 6.92 14.07 12.87
N GLN A 104 6.72 13.82 14.17
CA GLN A 104 7.00 14.82 15.21
C GLN A 104 8.48 15.25 15.19
N GLU A 105 9.41 14.31 15.13
CA GLU A 105 10.86 14.61 15.02
C GLU A 105 11.17 15.38 13.72
N TRP A 106 10.57 14.94 12.60
CA TRP A 106 10.76 15.64 11.34
C TRP A 106 10.31 17.10 11.40
N VAL A 107 9.10 17.38 11.84
CA VAL A 107 8.53 18.73 11.86
C VAL A 107 9.28 19.65 12.83
N THR A 108 9.71 19.12 13.97
CA THR A 108 10.34 19.95 15.02
C THR A 108 11.84 20.16 14.81
N ASP A 109 12.55 19.23 14.18
CA ASP A 109 14.00 19.28 14.03
C ASP A 109 14.47 19.06 12.57
N GLY A 110 13.98 18.06 11.88
CA GLY A 110 14.43 17.72 10.52
C GLY A 110 14.08 18.78 9.48
N LEU A 111 12.80 19.15 9.42
CA LEU A 111 12.29 20.14 8.45
C LEU A 111 12.97 21.50 8.57
N PRO A 112 13.19 22.08 9.78
CA PRO A 112 13.97 23.31 9.94
C PRO A 112 15.40 23.20 9.40
N LYS A 113 16.04 22.04 9.51
CA LYS A 113 17.43 21.81 9.09
C LYS A 113 17.56 21.48 7.61
N LEU A 114 16.71 20.63 7.08
CA LEU A 114 16.84 19.99 5.76
C LEU A 114 15.83 20.47 4.73
N GLY A 115 14.67 20.96 5.16
CA GLY A 115 13.55 21.26 4.25
C GLY A 115 13.86 22.30 3.18
N LYS A 116 14.67 23.33 3.50
CA LYS A 116 15.06 24.36 2.51
C LYS A 116 15.88 23.78 1.36
N SER A 117 16.68 22.75 1.61
CA SER A 117 17.56 22.12 0.62
C SER A 117 16.91 20.96 -0.10
N LEU A 118 15.66 20.57 0.24
CA LEU A 118 14.92 19.53 -0.46
C LEU A 118 14.78 19.91 -1.95
N PRO A 119 15.25 19.08 -2.91
CA PRO A 119 15.24 19.43 -4.33
C PRO A 119 13.88 19.19 -5.01
N VAL A 120 12.85 18.80 -4.26
CA VAL A 120 11.51 18.49 -4.75
C VAL A 120 10.51 19.50 -4.18
N ILE A 121 9.47 19.78 -4.95
CA ILE A 121 8.23 20.43 -4.52
C ILE A 121 7.15 19.34 -4.48
N ASN A 122 6.74 18.96 -3.28
CA ASN A 122 5.63 18.01 -3.11
C ASN A 122 4.33 18.70 -3.52
N THR A 123 3.62 18.12 -4.48
CA THR A 123 2.29 18.57 -4.93
C THR A 123 1.18 17.82 -4.20
N GLN A 124 1.48 16.63 -3.68
CA GLN A 124 0.57 15.82 -2.90
C GLN A 124 1.34 15.04 -1.83
N VAL A 125 0.74 14.91 -0.65
CA VAL A 125 1.22 14.01 0.41
C VAL A 125 0.03 13.21 0.90
N LEU A 126 0.11 11.89 0.80
CA LEU A 126 -0.95 10.98 1.23
C LEU A 126 -0.51 10.22 2.47
N ASP A 127 -1.39 10.14 3.44
CA ASP A 127 -1.32 9.20 4.57
C ASP A 127 -2.25 8.01 4.27
N THR A 128 -1.72 6.80 4.36
CA THR A 128 -2.43 5.60 3.92
C THR A 128 -2.27 4.43 4.89
N TRP A 129 -3.27 3.54 4.87
CA TRP A 129 -3.13 2.17 5.33
C TRP A 129 -2.82 1.25 4.15
N GLN A 130 -1.88 0.34 4.34
CA GLN A 130 -1.56 -0.71 3.39
C GLN A 130 -1.84 -2.07 4.01
N TRP A 131 -2.77 -2.83 3.45
CA TRP A 131 -3.04 -4.21 3.84
C TRP A 131 -2.10 -5.14 3.08
N VAL A 132 -1.26 -5.85 3.81
CA VAL A 132 -0.20 -6.70 3.22
C VAL A 132 -0.78 -8.04 2.80
N VAL A 133 -0.89 -8.27 1.50
CA VAL A 133 -1.33 -9.52 0.91
C VAL A 133 -0.19 -10.52 0.80
N SER A 134 0.96 -10.09 0.27
CA SER A 134 2.20 -10.85 0.26
C SER A 134 3.41 -9.92 0.34
N SER A 135 4.50 -10.39 0.93
CA SER A 135 5.80 -9.71 0.90
C SER A 135 6.66 -10.25 -0.23
N PRO A 136 7.52 -9.41 -0.84
CA PRO A 136 8.51 -9.91 -1.80
C PRO A 136 9.53 -10.80 -1.10
N THR A 137 10.20 -11.66 -1.87
CA THR A 137 11.20 -12.58 -1.30
C THR A 137 12.53 -11.91 -0.98
N THR A 138 12.80 -10.75 -1.58
CA THR A 138 14.00 -9.93 -1.34
C THR A 138 13.61 -8.46 -1.25
N THR A 139 14.13 -7.74 -0.25
CA THR A 139 13.95 -6.30 -0.05
C THR A 139 15.28 -5.77 0.49
N GLU A 140 16.31 -5.74 -0.34
CA GLU A 140 17.61 -5.19 0.07
C GLU A 140 17.69 -3.71 -0.27
N GLU A 141 18.26 -2.92 0.64
CA GLU A 141 18.55 -1.50 0.44
C GLU A 141 19.42 -1.31 -0.81
N GLY A 142 19.11 -0.29 -1.61
CA GLY A 142 19.82 0.03 -2.85
C GLY A 142 19.44 -0.84 -4.05
N THR A 143 18.54 -1.81 -3.89
CA THR A 143 18.07 -2.62 -5.03
C THR A 143 17.12 -1.83 -5.94
N LEU A 144 17.20 -2.12 -7.24
CA LEU A 144 16.31 -1.56 -8.25
C LEU A 144 14.92 -2.20 -8.11
N MET A 145 13.93 -1.43 -7.72
CA MET A 145 12.54 -1.86 -7.54
C MET A 145 11.70 -1.61 -8.79
N TYR A 146 10.68 -2.43 -8.96
CA TYR A 146 9.58 -2.17 -9.88
C TYR A 146 8.25 -2.23 -9.13
N ALA A 147 7.43 -1.20 -9.24
CA ALA A 147 6.13 -1.12 -8.59
C ALA A 147 5.04 -0.76 -9.60
N THR A 148 3.87 -1.41 -9.49
CA THR A 148 2.68 -1.09 -10.29
C THR A 148 1.53 -0.77 -9.34
N TYR A 149 0.96 0.40 -9.49
CA TYR A 149 -0.25 0.86 -8.82
C TYR A 149 -1.41 0.81 -9.80
N ALA A 150 -2.57 0.35 -9.36
CA ALA A 150 -3.78 0.33 -10.17
C ALA A 150 -4.99 0.70 -9.31
N ASP A 151 -5.87 1.53 -9.86
CA ASP A 151 -7.13 1.92 -9.24
C ASP A 151 -8.10 0.76 -9.29
N CYS A 152 -8.70 0.41 -8.17
CA CYS A 152 -9.57 -0.75 -8.08
C CYS A 152 -10.92 -0.40 -7.45
N SER A 153 -11.98 -0.96 -8.02
CA SER A 153 -13.36 -0.85 -7.53
C SER A 153 -13.85 -2.21 -7.07
N LEU A 154 -14.61 -2.22 -5.98
CA LEU A 154 -15.31 -3.41 -5.51
C LEU A 154 -16.50 -3.72 -6.42
N GLU A 155 -16.74 -4.99 -6.65
CA GLU A 155 -17.95 -5.47 -7.34
C GLU A 155 -19.12 -5.55 -6.35
N ASP A 156 -20.34 -5.47 -6.85
CA ASP A 156 -21.55 -5.56 -6.05
C ASP A 156 -21.58 -6.83 -5.18
N GLY A 157 -21.84 -6.66 -3.90
CA GLY A 157 -21.91 -7.75 -2.93
C GLY A 157 -20.58 -8.15 -2.31
N TYR A 158 -19.47 -7.52 -2.69
CA TYR A 158 -18.15 -7.75 -2.09
C TYR A 158 -17.73 -6.57 -1.21
N ASN A 159 -16.86 -6.86 -0.25
CA ASN A 159 -16.19 -5.86 0.58
C ASN A 159 -14.67 -6.12 0.64
N MET A 160 -13.93 -5.14 1.12
CA MET A 160 -12.47 -5.20 1.20
C MET A 160 -11.93 -6.42 1.95
N ARG A 161 -12.63 -6.88 3.01
CA ARG A 161 -12.20 -8.05 3.80
C ARG A 161 -12.31 -9.35 2.99
N GLN A 162 -13.38 -9.52 2.25
CA GLN A 162 -13.57 -10.68 1.37
C GLN A 162 -12.52 -10.69 0.24
N VAL A 163 -12.29 -9.51 -0.37
CA VAL A 163 -11.24 -9.36 -1.40
C VAL A 163 -9.86 -9.67 -0.84
N TYR A 164 -9.56 -9.19 0.39
CA TYR A 164 -8.29 -9.48 1.05
C TYR A 164 -8.07 -10.98 1.25
N ASP A 165 -9.09 -11.69 1.76
CA ASP A 165 -9.01 -13.14 1.99
C ASP A 165 -8.76 -13.91 0.68
N MET A 166 -9.53 -13.61 -0.38
CA MET A 166 -9.34 -14.24 -1.69
C MET A 166 -7.97 -13.91 -2.30
N TYR A 167 -7.50 -12.67 -2.11
CA TYR A 167 -6.20 -12.27 -2.65
C TYR A 167 -5.04 -12.88 -1.88
N LYS A 168 -5.17 -13.11 -0.55
CA LYS A 168 -4.21 -13.88 0.26
C LYS A 168 -4.13 -15.34 -0.23
N ASP A 169 -5.28 -15.99 -0.51
CA ASP A 169 -5.31 -17.34 -1.07
C ASP A 169 -4.61 -17.41 -2.42
N PHE A 170 -4.94 -16.48 -3.32
CA PHE A 170 -4.28 -16.35 -4.60
C PHE A 170 -2.77 -16.16 -4.47
N ALA A 171 -2.34 -15.23 -3.62
CA ALA A 171 -0.93 -14.93 -3.42
C ALA A 171 -0.17 -16.14 -2.84
N GLY A 172 -0.76 -16.85 -1.88
CA GLY A 172 -0.19 -18.10 -1.34
C GLY A 172 -0.05 -19.18 -2.40
N PHE A 173 -1.04 -19.36 -3.26
CA PHE A 173 -0.93 -20.27 -4.41
C PHE A 173 0.18 -19.82 -5.36
N ALA A 174 0.20 -18.53 -5.76
CA ALA A 174 1.21 -18.00 -6.67
C ALA A 174 2.63 -18.20 -6.12
N GLN A 175 2.85 -17.93 -4.84
CA GLN A 175 4.13 -18.15 -4.16
C GLN A 175 4.51 -19.65 -4.17
N SER A 176 3.56 -20.56 -4.01
CA SER A 176 3.82 -22.00 -4.13
C SER A 176 4.29 -22.42 -5.53
N GLN A 177 3.98 -21.63 -6.56
CA GLN A 177 4.44 -21.82 -7.92
C GLN A 177 5.78 -21.11 -8.21
N GLY A 178 6.32 -20.34 -7.25
CA GLY A 178 7.58 -19.62 -7.38
C GLY A 178 7.43 -18.11 -7.61
N ASP A 179 6.23 -17.54 -7.44
CA ASP A 179 6.02 -16.08 -7.49
C ASP A 179 6.73 -15.39 -6.32
N THR A 180 7.39 -14.26 -6.59
CA THR A 180 8.17 -13.49 -5.62
C THR A 180 7.64 -12.10 -5.36
N LEU A 181 6.46 -11.75 -5.92
CA LEU A 181 5.92 -10.40 -5.82
C LEU A 181 5.37 -10.06 -4.44
N GLY A 182 5.67 -8.87 -3.99
CA GLY A 182 4.91 -8.20 -2.94
C GLY A 182 3.59 -7.66 -3.48
N ARG A 183 2.53 -7.74 -2.68
CA ARG A 183 1.19 -7.25 -3.01
C ARG A 183 0.57 -6.56 -1.81
N LYS A 184 -0.05 -5.42 -2.05
CA LYS A 184 -0.76 -4.67 -1.02
C LYS A 184 -2.07 -4.08 -1.57
N LEU A 185 -3.04 -3.89 -0.68
CA LEU A 185 -4.22 -3.07 -0.91
C LEU A 185 -4.06 -1.77 -0.12
N ILE A 186 -4.17 -0.62 -0.77
CA ILE A 186 -3.90 0.69 -0.20
C ILE A 186 -5.20 1.45 -0.05
N VAL A 187 -5.45 1.97 1.15
CA VAL A 187 -6.57 2.84 1.47
C VAL A 187 -6.05 4.18 1.96
N VAL A 188 -6.51 5.27 1.35
CA VAL A 188 -6.13 6.63 1.74
C VAL A 188 -6.87 7.01 3.03
N GLU A 189 -6.13 7.43 4.06
CA GLU A 189 -6.68 7.95 5.30
C GLU A 189 -6.80 9.47 5.27
N SER A 190 -5.77 10.16 4.75
CA SER A 190 -5.78 11.61 4.59
C SER A 190 -4.81 12.10 3.50
N GLY A 191 -4.87 13.39 3.18
CA GLY A 191 -4.02 14.03 2.18
C GLY A 191 -4.61 14.03 0.76
N GLY A 192 -5.72 13.35 0.52
CA GLY A 192 -6.41 13.28 -0.76
C GLY A 192 -7.63 12.38 -0.70
N GLN A 193 -8.28 12.23 -1.84
CA GLN A 193 -9.36 11.28 -2.06
C GLN A 193 -9.01 10.44 -3.27
N LEU A 194 -9.44 9.19 -3.27
CA LEU A 194 -9.43 8.39 -4.49
C LEU A 194 -10.45 8.95 -5.48
N ASP A 195 -10.25 8.72 -6.76
CA ASP A 195 -11.19 9.12 -7.79
C ASP A 195 -12.57 8.47 -7.58
N GLU A 196 -13.60 9.06 -8.13
CA GLU A 196 -14.97 8.55 -8.03
C GLU A 196 -15.04 7.11 -8.55
N GLY A 197 -15.60 6.22 -7.74
CA GLY A 197 -15.73 4.79 -8.07
C GLY A 197 -14.47 3.96 -7.78
N VAL A 198 -13.42 4.54 -7.21
CA VAL A 198 -12.23 3.81 -6.74
C VAL A 198 -12.34 3.57 -5.25
N ASP A 199 -12.31 2.30 -4.85
CA ASP A 199 -12.40 1.91 -3.43
C ASP A 199 -11.03 1.72 -2.78
N PHE A 200 -10.03 1.29 -3.57
CA PHE A 200 -8.65 1.10 -3.10
C PHE A 200 -7.65 1.11 -4.26
N VAL A 201 -6.38 1.25 -3.95
CA VAL A 201 -5.30 1.09 -4.92
C VAL A 201 -4.59 -0.25 -4.68
N ARG A 202 -4.48 -1.07 -5.72
CA ARG A 202 -3.69 -2.30 -5.69
C ARG A 202 -2.23 -1.98 -6.02
N LEU A 203 -1.32 -2.34 -5.13
CA LEU A 203 0.11 -2.32 -5.37
C LEU A 203 0.64 -3.74 -5.60
N MET A 204 1.40 -3.91 -6.69
CA MET A 204 2.28 -5.06 -6.91
C MET A 204 3.70 -4.54 -7.08
N TYR A 205 4.67 -5.16 -6.39
CA TYR A 205 6.06 -4.71 -6.45
C TYR A 205 7.05 -5.86 -6.36
N SER A 206 8.21 -5.65 -6.92
CA SER A 206 9.33 -6.61 -6.93
C SER A 206 10.63 -5.90 -6.61
N SER A 207 11.62 -6.65 -6.13
CA SER A 207 12.96 -6.16 -5.81
C SER A 207 13.82 -5.90 -7.04
N SER A 208 13.37 -6.31 -8.25
CA SER A 208 14.02 -5.95 -9.50
C SER A 208 13.05 -5.91 -10.68
N VAL A 209 13.43 -5.15 -11.71
CA VAL A 209 12.67 -5.11 -12.97
C VAL A 209 12.63 -6.48 -13.65
N MET A 210 13.72 -7.26 -13.53
CA MET A 210 13.79 -8.60 -14.11
C MET A 210 12.84 -9.57 -13.40
N GLU A 211 12.73 -9.52 -12.07
CA GLU A 211 11.75 -10.32 -11.33
C GLU A 211 10.32 -10.02 -11.75
N ARG A 212 9.99 -8.75 -12.05
CA ARG A 212 8.67 -8.42 -12.58
C ARG A 212 8.38 -9.17 -13.88
N GLY A 213 9.37 -9.27 -14.78
CA GLY A 213 9.26 -10.04 -16.03
C GLY A 213 9.11 -11.54 -15.78
N THR A 214 9.95 -12.10 -14.89
CA THR A 214 9.90 -13.53 -14.52
C THR A 214 8.55 -13.90 -13.92
N ASN A 215 8.02 -13.10 -13.00
CA ASN A 215 6.70 -13.35 -12.40
C ASN A 215 5.55 -13.17 -13.39
N ALA A 216 5.68 -12.29 -14.38
CA ALA A 216 4.69 -12.18 -15.45
C ALA A 216 4.68 -13.44 -16.33
N ALA A 217 5.84 -13.95 -16.71
CA ALA A 217 5.93 -15.20 -17.45
C ALA A 217 5.37 -16.39 -16.66
N LEU A 218 5.71 -16.47 -15.37
CA LEU A 218 5.19 -17.49 -14.44
C LEU A 218 3.66 -17.44 -14.34
N TYR A 219 3.08 -16.22 -14.28
CA TYR A 219 1.64 -16.06 -14.22
C TYR A 219 0.95 -16.74 -15.41
N TYR A 220 1.38 -16.42 -16.63
CA TYR A 220 0.80 -17.00 -17.86
C TYR A 220 1.07 -18.50 -18.04
N ASP A 221 2.21 -18.99 -17.52
CA ASP A 221 2.60 -20.40 -17.66
C ASP A 221 1.89 -21.32 -16.65
N LYS A 222 1.67 -20.85 -15.40
CA LYS A 222 1.27 -21.74 -14.30
C LYS A 222 0.08 -21.25 -13.44
N ILE A 223 -0.24 -19.96 -13.49
CA ILE A 223 -1.20 -19.37 -12.55
C ILE A 223 -2.51 -19.03 -13.23
N GLU A 224 -2.45 -18.44 -14.44
CA GLU A 224 -3.63 -18.07 -15.20
C GLU A 224 -4.52 -19.30 -15.45
N GLY A 225 -5.82 -19.15 -15.23
CA GLY A 225 -6.79 -20.23 -15.39
C GLY A 225 -6.78 -21.31 -14.29
N SER A 226 -5.89 -21.20 -13.30
CA SER A 226 -5.94 -22.04 -12.09
C SER A 226 -7.19 -21.76 -11.26
N GLU A 227 -7.56 -22.68 -10.38
CA GLU A 227 -8.66 -22.48 -9.44
C GLU A 227 -8.44 -21.23 -8.56
N ALA A 228 -7.20 -21.01 -8.10
CA ALA A 228 -6.86 -19.83 -7.29
C ALA A 228 -7.03 -18.53 -8.08
N SER A 229 -6.64 -18.50 -9.35
CA SER A 229 -6.84 -17.34 -10.23
C SER A 229 -8.34 -17.09 -10.49
N ASN A 230 -9.11 -18.15 -10.74
CA ASN A 230 -10.55 -18.05 -10.99
C ASN A 230 -11.36 -17.66 -9.75
N ASN A 231 -10.85 -17.95 -8.56
CA ASN A 231 -11.46 -17.58 -7.27
C ASN A 231 -11.09 -16.16 -6.83
N LEU A 232 -10.09 -15.52 -7.43
CA LEU A 232 -9.78 -14.12 -7.20
C LEU A 232 -10.76 -13.23 -7.96
N LYS A 233 -11.77 -12.75 -7.27
CA LYS A 233 -12.91 -11.98 -7.81
C LYS A 233 -13.37 -10.93 -6.82
N GLY A 234 -14.44 -10.21 -7.16
CA GLY A 234 -15.05 -9.21 -6.29
C GLY A 234 -14.43 -7.83 -6.41
N PHE A 235 -13.50 -7.63 -7.34
CA PHE A 235 -12.97 -6.32 -7.69
C PHE A 235 -12.45 -6.30 -9.13
N SER A 236 -12.41 -5.12 -9.70
CA SER A 236 -11.76 -4.85 -10.99
C SER A 236 -10.79 -3.68 -10.85
N CYS A 237 -9.72 -3.68 -11.64
CA CYS A 237 -8.71 -2.63 -11.60
C CYS A 237 -8.44 -2.03 -12.98
N SER A 238 -8.18 -0.72 -12.98
CA SER A 238 -7.87 0.09 -14.17
C SER A 238 -6.72 1.05 -13.89
N ASN A 239 -6.39 1.92 -14.85
CA ASN A 239 -5.42 3.01 -14.71
C ASN A 239 -4.06 2.58 -14.13
N ALA A 240 -3.57 1.40 -14.53
CA ALA A 240 -2.32 0.89 -14.02
C ALA A 240 -1.14 1.79 -14.46
N SER A 241 -0.39 2.28 -13.48
CA SER A 241 0.86 3.03 -13.68
C SER A 241 2.01 2.32 -12.99
N SER A 242 3.16 2.28 -13.65
CA SER A 242 4.34 1.59 -13.13
C SER A 242 5.50 2.54 -12.91
N TYR A 243 6.29 2.21 -11.91
CA TYR A 243 7.40 3.00 -11.42
C TYR A 243 8.65 2.13 -11.32
N ILE A 244 9.81 2.76 -11.53
CA ILE A 244 11.12 2.18 -11.28
C ILE A 244 11.81 3.04 -10.23
N GLY A 245 12.51 2.42 -9.29
CA GLY A 245 13.21 3.16 -8.25
C GLY A 245 14.09 2.28 -7.39
N GLN A 246 14.39 2.74 -6.20
CA GLN A 246 15.28 2.06 -5.27
C GLN A 246 14.70 2.03 -3.87
N SER A 247 14.96 0.91 -3.15
CA SER A 247 14.88 0.90 -1.71
C SER A 247 16.07 1.68 -1.16
N MET A 248 15.79 2.73 -0.41
CA MET A 248 16.79 3.63 0.15
C MET A 248 17.07 3.31 1.62
N ARG A 249 16.13 2.66 2.29
CA ARG A 249 16.23 2.26 3.69
C ARG A 249 15.27 1.10 3.94
N ASP A 250 15.73 0.09 4.63
CA ASP A 250 14.93 -1.00 5.16
C ASP A 250 14.83 -0.92 6.70
N TYR A 251 13.90 -1.67 7.30
CA TYR A 251 13.79 -1.80 8.75
C TYR A 251 15.09 -2.39 9.33
N LYS A 252 15.52 -1.83 10.46
CA LYS A 252 16.65 -2.35 11.24
C LYS A 252 16.19 -3.37 12.27
#